data_4315e09a4c9e18c43f3607023ebeb571
#
_entry.id   4315e09a4c9e18c43f3607023ebeb571
#
_cell.length_a   1.000
_cell.length_b   1.000
_cell.length_c   1.000
_cell.angle_alpha   90.00
_cell.angle_beta   90.00
_cell.angle_gamma   90.00
#
_symmetry.space_group_name_H-M   'P 1'
#
loop_
_entity.id
_entity.type
_entity.pdbx_description
1 polymer ?
#
loop_
_entity_poly.entity_id
_entity_poly.type
_entity_poly.pdbx_seq_one_letter_code
_entity_poly.pdbx_strand_id
1 'polypeptide(L)'
;LMMPEMTKDVEYMPFFEALFTSISASCVTGLIVVDTATYFTQKGHIIIMLLIQLGGLNIISFATLFALFSKKGLGIKHQTILQENFSSESLLSGKGLLRKIFLFSFFMEFIGMVLLYFTWNPKLQFPFVEDQFFYSLFHSISAFNNAGFSLFSDGLHEHLVQNSHSMHMVLAGLIFLGAVGFPVIEDLFNFERIKKSIKNPLVGLKLSTQISLYTSLILIAFGMLMFYFLEQENTLNGMKLGGQLITSFFQSITARTAGFNTVDFSIIGTPMLLIFIFLMFIGASPGSTGGGIKTSTFTLIIYSAINTIRGKKKIEIGKRTISPELLHKAFSIFLFSASSIFAAIFVLSISDGEKGIMPIAFEIVSAFSTVGLSTGITADLTFLGKIVIMICMFIGRIGTLTLAFALSSKQRSLNYEYPKAHLTVG
;
A
#
# COMPACT_ATOMS: atom_id res chain seq x y z
N LEU A 1 4.93 22.03 -6.99
CA LEU A 1 3.73 21.91 -7.83
C LEU A 1 3.03 23.25 -8.06
N MET A 2 3.23 24.25 -7.19
CA MET A 2 2.62 25.60 -7.30
C MET A 2 3.25 26.51 -8.37
N MET A 3 4.39 26.16 -8.92
CA MET A 3 5.06 26.99 -9.93
C MET A 3 4.31 26.97 -11.27
N PRO A 4 4.24 28.08 -12.03
CA PRO A 4 3.49 28.17 -13.28
C PRO A 4 3.90 27.13 -14.33
N GLU A 5 5.17 26.72 -14.31
CA GLU A 5 5.71 25.73 -15.25
C GLU A 5 5.21 24.29 -14.99
N MET A 6 4.54 24.04 -13.86
CA MET A 6 4.08 22.69 -13.45
C MET A 6 2.67 22.38 -13.93
N THR A 7 1.88 23.40 -14.28
CA THR A 7 0.48 23.31 -14.71
C THR A 7 0.31 23.78 -16.16
N LYS A 8 -0.67 23.20 -16.90
CA LYS A 8 -0.89 23.50 -18.33
C LYS A 8 -1.64 24.80 -18.55
N ASP A 9 -2.83 24.93 -17.92
CA ASP A 9 -3.80 25.99 -18.25
C ASP A 9 -4.02 27.01 -17.11
N VAL A 10 -3.31 26.86 -15.98
CA VAL A 10 -3.45 27.69 -14.79
C VAL A 10 -2.09 28.30 -14.45
N GLU A 11 -2.04 29.63 -14.26
CA GLU A 11 -0.79 30.33 -13.90
C GLU A 11 -0.13 29.77 -12.64
N TYR A 12 -0.93 29.27 -11.68
CA TYR A 12 -0.43 28.60 -10.47
C TYR A 12 -1.50 27.72 -9.84
N MET A 13 -1.08 26.60 -9.29
CA MET A 13 -1.95 25.70 -8.54
C MET A 13 -2.26 26.28 -7.16
N PRO A 14 -3.53 26.29 -6.70
CA PRO A 14 -3.86 26.65 -5.34
C PRO A 14 -3.08 25.86 -4.30
N PHE A 15 -2.62 26.53 -3.24
CA PHE A 15 -1.78 25.89 -2.19
C PHE A 15 -2.38 24.59 -1.64
N PHE A 16 -3.69 24.59 -1.41
CA PHE A 16 -4.38 23.46 -0.80
C PHE A 16 -4.40 22.24 -1.71
N GLU A 17 -4.65 22.42 -3.00
CA GLU A 17 -4.62 21.33 -4.00
C GLU A 17 -3.20 20.81 -4.23
N ALA A 18 -2.21 21.70 -4.24
CA ALA A 18 -0.80 21.33 -4.32
C ALA A 18 -0.37 20.52 -3.08
N LEU A 19 -0.84 20.93 -1.89
CA LEU A 19 -0.59 20.22 -0.64
C LEU A 19 -1.22 18.82 -0.66
N PHE A 20 -2.49 18.71 -1.07
CA PHE A 20 -3.19 17.43 -1.18
C PHE A 20 -2.45 16.47 -2.12
N THR A 21 -2.15 16.93 -3.34
CA THR A 21 -1.43 16.13 -4.35
C THR A 21 -0.04 15.72 -3.86
N SER A 22 0.69 16.63 -3.19
CA SER A 22 2.01 16.34 -2.63
C SER A 22 1.96 15.31 -1.51
N ILE A 23 0.96 15.39 -0.62
CA ILE A 23 0.73 14.40 0.46
C ILE A 23 0.35 13.05 -0.16
N SER A 24 -0.59 13.04 -1.11
CA SER A 24 -1.03 11.82 -1.79
C SER A 24 0.15 11.12 -2.49
N ALA A 25 0.98 11.86 -3.21
CA ALA A 25 2.17 11.33 -3.88
C ALA A 25 3.24 10.84 -2.88
N SER A 26 3.54 11.62 -1.84
CA SER A 26 4.55 11.26 -0.82
C SER A 26 4.10 10.13 0.09
N CYS A 27 2.80 10.04 0.38
CA CYS A 27 2.22 8.90 1.10
C CYS A 27 1.97 7.69 0.20
N VAL A 28 2.19 7.85 -1.12
CA VAL A 28 2.00 6.78 -2.10
C VAL A 28 0.56 6.27 -2.04
N THR A 29 -0.40 7.19 -2.08
CA THR A 29 -1.83 6.86 -1.95
C THR A 29 -2.53 6.83 -3.29
N GLY A 30 -2.39 7.90 -4.12
CA GLY A 30 -3.03 7.96 -5.43
C GLY A 30 -4.40 8.62 -5.47
N LEU A 31 -4.95 9.11 -4.35
CA LEU A 31 -6.14 9.93 -4.37
C LEU A 31 -5.82 11.29 -4.97
N ILE A 32 -6.69 11.78 -5.84
CA ILE A 32 -6.51 13.02 -6.60
C ILE A 32 -7.67 13.99 -6.38
N VAL A 33 -7.38 15.27 -6.36
CA VAL A 33 -8.36 16.37 -6.34
C VAL A 33 -8.37 17.15 -7.66
N VAL A 34 -7.36 16.93 -8.49
CA VAL A 34 -7.23 17.43 -9.88
C VAL A 34 -6.76 16.27 -10.75
N ASP A 35 -7.20 16.24 -11.99
CA ASP A 35 -6.79 15.19 -12.93
C ASP A 35 -5.29 15.29 -13.22
N THR A 36 -4.54 14.24 -12.87
CA THR A 36 -3.08 14.22 -13.04
C THR A 36 -2.68 14.32 -14.51
N ALA A 37 -3.42 13.72 -15.44
CA ALA A 37 -3.06 13.66 -16.85
C ALA A 37 -3.20 15.01 -17.57
N THR A 38 -4.27 15.73 -17.27
CA THR A 38 -4.63 16.95 -17.99
C THR A 38 -4.14 18.22 -17.30
N TYR A 39 -4.06 18.23 -15.97
CA TYR A 39 -3.74 19.42 -15.19
C TYR A 39 -2.23 19.76 -15.18
N PHE A 40 -1.38 18.74 -15.10
CA PHE A 40 0.07 18.92 -14.96
C PHE A 40 0.81 18.88 -16.29
N THR A 41 1.88 19.67 -16.38
CA THR A 41 2.88 19.56 -17.45
C THR A 41 3.79 18.35 -17.21
N GLN A 42 4.63 18.00 -18.17
CA GLN A 42 5.63 16.96 -17.98
C GLN A 42 6.58 17.25 -16.80
N LYS A 43 6.93 18.52 -16.54
CA LYS A 43 7.70 18.93 -15.35
C LYS A 43 6.92 18.61 -14.06
N GLY A 44 5.61 18.89 -14.02
CA GLY A 44 4.74 18.55 -12.90
C GLY A 44 4.68 17.04 -12.66
N HIS A 45 4.54 16.25 -13.72
CA HIS A 45 4.57 14.78 -13.63
C HIS A 45 5.92 14.26 -13.09
N ILE A 46 7.05 14.85 -13.47
CA ILE A 46 8.37 14.48 -12.93
C ILE A 46 8.42 14.75 -11.41
N ILE A 47 7.90 15.89 -10.95
CA ILE A 47 7.86 16.18 -9.51
C ILE A 47 6.98 15.17 -8.77
N ILE A 48 5.80 14.83 -9.29
CA ILE A 48 4.92 13.79 -8.72
C ILE A 48 5.64 12.45 -8.68
N MET A 49 6.30 12.05 -9.75
CA MET A 49 7.08 10.81 -9.84
C MET A 49 8.21 10.76 -8.80
N LEU A 50 8.93 11.87 -8.60
CA LEU A 50 9.96 11.98 -7.56
C LEU A 50 9.37 11.87 -6.14
N LEU A 51 8.21 12.49 -5.88
CA LEU A 51 7.52 12.37 -4.60
C LEU A 51 7.08 10.92 -4.34
N ILE A 52 6.55 10.23 -5.36
CA ILE A 52 6.20 8.80 -5.29
C ILE A 52 7.45 7.96 -4.95
N GLN A 53 8.56 8.19 -5.64
CA GLN A 53 9.81 7.46 -5.41
C GLN A 53 10.34 7.64 -3.98
N LEU A 54 10.34 8.88 -3.48
CA LEU A 54 10.75 9.18 -2.11
C LEU A 54 9.81 8.55 -1.07
N GLY A 55 8.51 8.61 -1.33
CA GLY A 55 7.48 8.03 -0.48
C GLY A 55 7.51 6.50 -0.46
N GLY A 56 7.68 5.87 -1.63
CA GLY A 56 7.71 4.41 -1.80
C GLY A 56 8.85 3.74 -1.05
N LEU A 57 10.02 4.35 -1.08
CA LEU A 57 11.20 3.86 -0.34
C LEU A 57 11.05 3.92 1.20
N ASN A 58 9.91 4.39 1.67
CA ASN A 58 9.56 4.62 3.06
C ASN A 58 10.37 5.76 3.71
N ILE A 59 9.67 6.69 4.35
CA ILE A 59 10.24 7.88 5.01
C ILE A 59 11.39 7.50 5.96
N ILE A 60 11.28 6.36 6.65
CA ILE A 60 12.30 5.86 7.58
C ILE A 60 13.57 5.43 6.84
N SER A 61 13.43 4.74 5.69
CA SER A 61 14.58 4.34 4.87
C SER A 61 15.30 5.56 4.31
N PHE A 62 14.52 6.57 3.88
CA PHE A 62 15.06 7.82 3.36
C PHE A 62 15.76 8.65 4.45
N ALA A 63 15.12 8.83 5.61
CA ALA A 63 15.74 9.50 6.76
C ALA A 63 17.02 8.80 7.22
N THR A 64 17.05 7.47 7.13
CA THR A 64 18.24 6.68 7.47
C THR A 64 19.35 6.86 6.43
N LEU A 65 18.98 6.95 5.15
CA LEU A 65 19.95 7.25 4.08
C LEU A 65 20.63 8.61 4.33
N PHE A 66 19.84 9.65 4.64
CA PHE A 66 20.39 10.97 4.99
C PHE A 66 21.28 10.92 6.23
N ALA A 67 20.88 10.18 7.27
CA ALA A 67 21.71 10.01 8.46
C ALA A 67 23.02 9.25 8.19
N LEU A 68 23.06 8.38 7.17
CA LEU A 68 24.28 7.71 6.73
C LEU A 68 25.27 8.63 5.99
N PHE A 69 24.76 9.65 5.29
CA PHE A 69 25.59 10.71 4.70
C PHE A 69 26.05 11.74 5.73
N SER A 70 25.36 11.87 6.86
CA SER A 70 25.77 12.70 7.97
C SER A 70 26.95 12.03 8.73
N LYS A 71 27.98 12.81 9.06
CA LYS A 71 29.12 12.34 9.86
C LYS A 71 28.75 11.91 11.30
N LYS A 72 27.54 12.24 11.76
CA LYS A 72 26.96 11.77 13.04
C LYS A 72 26.30 10.42 12.77
N GLY A 73 26.85 9.33 13.28
CA GLY A 73 26.30 7.99 13.14
C GLY A 73 24.85 7.87 13.62
N LEU A 74 24.13 6.86 13.11
CA LEU A 74 22.76 6.54 13.52
C LEU A 74 22.68 6.31 15.03
N GLY A 75 21.88 7.11 15.72
CA GLY A 75 21.61 6.88 17.14
C GLY A 75 20.84 5.56 17.36
N ILE A 76 21.00 4.96 18.55
CA ILE A 76 20.40 3.66 18.92
C ILE A 76 18.88 3.62 18.64
N LYS A 77 18.15 4.71 18.86
CA LYS A 77 16.71 4.81 18.55
C LYS A 77 16.38 4.58 17.07
N HIS A 78 17.17 5.12 16.14
CA HIS A 78 16.96 4.91 14.70
C HIS A 78 17.26 3.47 14.29
N GLN A 79 18.24 2.84 14.92
CA GLN A 79 18.57 1.44 14.68
C GLN A 79 17.43 0.51 15.12
N THR A 80 16.80 0.78 16.27
CA THR A 80 15.65 0.01 16.76
C THR A 80 14.45 0.11 15.81
N ILE A 81 14.14 1.31 15.31
CA ILE A 81 13.03 1.53 14.38
C ILE A 81 13.28 0.79 13.05
N LEU A 82 14.51 0.76 12.55
CA LEU A 82 14.89 -0.01 11.37
C LEU A 82 14.74 -1.52 11.58
N GLN A 83 15.18 -2.02 12.74
CA GLN A 83 15.02 -3.45 13.09
C GLN A 83 13.54 -3.86 13.13
N GLU A 84 12.68 -3.03 13.72
CA GLU A 84 11.26 -3.31 13.82
C GLU A 84 10.58 -3.38 12.44
N ASN A 85 10.97 -2.51 11.50
CA ASN A 85 10.37 -2.47 10.16
C ASN A 85 10.92 -3.56 9.21
N PHE A 86 12.17 -3.95 9.34
CA PHE A 86 12.82 -4.89 8.42
C PHE A 86 13.11 -6.26 9.02
N SER A 87 12.72 -6.52 10.28
CA SER A 87 12.92 -7.81 10.98
C SER A 87 14.35 -8.36 10.84
N SER A 88 15.35 -7.47 10.72
CA SER A 88 16.73 -7.87 10.52
C SER A 88 17.44 -8.03 11.86
N GLU A 89 17.94 -9.23 12.13
CA GLU A 89 18.66 -9.58 13.38
C GLU A 89 20.06 -8.95 13.48
N SER A 90 20.60 -8.32 12.43
CA SER A 90 21.94 -7.78 12.44
C SER A 90 21.98 -6.25 12.32
N LEU A 91 22.34 -5.58 13.42
CA LEU A 91 22.54 -4.13 13.52
C LEU A 91 23.73 -3.61 12.66
N LEU A 92 24.67 -4.47 12.28
CA LEU A 92 25.93 -4.09 11.64
C LEU A 92 25.85 -3.89 10.13
N SER A 93 24.74 -4.29 9.48
CA SER A 93 24.63 -4.29 8.01
C SER A 93 23.65 -3.23 7.44
N GLY A 94 23.21 -2.25 8.24
CA GLY A 94 22.20 -1.26 7.81
C GLY A 94 22.55 -0.53 6.49
N LYS A 95 23.82 -0.18 6.27
CA LYS A 95 24.27 0.44 5.01
C LYS A 95 24.10 -0.50 3.80
N GLY A 96 24.46 -1.77 3.96
CA GLY A 96 24.34 -2.78 2.90
C GLY A 96 22.90 -3.09 2.57
N LEU A 97 22.02 -3.15 3.56
CA LEU A 97 20.58 -3.42 3.39
C LEU A 97 19.90 -2.31 2.58
N LEU A 98 20.10 -1.05 2.97
CA LEU A 98 19.49 0.08 2.26
C LEU A 98 19.95 0.15 0.80
N ARG A 99 21.26 -0.02 0.54
CA ARG A 99 21.78 -0.07 -0.83
C ARG A 99 21.12 -1.18 -1.65
N LYS A 100 20.91 -2.36 -1.06
CA LYS A 100 20.21 -3.47 -1.74
C LYS A 100 18.76 -3.11 -2.06
N ILE A 101 18.03 -2.48 -1.11
CA ILE A 101 16.65 -2.04 -1.33
C ILE A 101 16.58 -1.07 -2.51
N PHE A 102 17.41 -0.03 -2.51
CA PHE A 102 17.47 0.96 -3.60
C PHE A 102 17.77 0.30 -4.96
N LEU A 103 18.85 -0.48 -5.02
CA LEU A 103 19.25 -1.13 -6.27
C LEU A 103 18.16 -2.08 -6.78
N PHE A 104 17.50 -2.83 -5.88
CA PHE A 104 16.41 -3.73 -6.25
C PHE A 104 15.19 -2.96 -6.77
N SER A 105 14.80 -1.87 -6.10
CA SER A 105 13.67 -1.04 -6.54
C SER A 105 13.91 -0.47 -7.93
N PHE A 106 15.03 0.20 -8.15
CA PHE A 106 15.38 0.74 -9.48
C PHE A 106 15.48 -0.35 -10.54
N PHE A 107 16.01 -1.51 -10.21
CA PHE A 107 16.11 -2.63 -11.15
C PHE A 107 14.71 -3.15 -11.56
N MET A 108 13.79 -3.31 -10.61
CA MET A 108 12.42 -3.75 -10.91
C MET A 108 11.63 -2.68 -11.67
N GLU A 109 11.78 -1.41 -11.31
CA GLU A 109 11.20 -0.29 -12.04
C GLU A 109 11.71 -0.21 -13.47
N PHE A 110 13.00 -0.44 -13.70
CA PHE A 110 13.60 -0.48 -15.04
C PHE A 110 13.05 -1.66 -15.87
N ILE A 111 12.97 -2.87 -15.29
CA ILE A 111 12.36 -4.03 -15.97
C ILE A 111 10.90 -3.73 -16.30
N GLY A 112 10.14 -3.18 -15.34
CA GLY A 112 8.75 -2.80 -15.54
C GLY A 112 8.58 -1.79 -16.66
N MET A 113 9.41 -0.76 -16.70
CA MET A 113 9.44 0.23 -17.79
C MET A 113 9.64 -0.44 -19.15
N VAL A 114 10.64 -1.31 -19.27
CA VAL A 114 10.93 -2.02 -20.53
C VAL A 114 9.75 -2.91 -20.94
N LEU A 115 9.17 -3.67 -20.00
CA LEU A 115 8.01 -4.52 -20.29
C LEU A 115 6.79 -3.69 -20.71
N LEU A 116 6.51 -2.58 -20.00
CA LEU A 116 5.40 -1.68 -20.37
C LEU A 116 5.60 -1.08 -21.74
N TYR A 117 6.82 -0.65 -22.07
CA TYR A 117 7.15 -0.07 -23.39
C TYR A 117 6.71 -0.98 -24.54
N PHE A 118 6.83 -2.30 -24.40
CA PHE A 118 6.43 -3.26 -25.43
C PHE A 118 4.98 -3.74 -25.32
N THR A 119 4.26 -3.43 -24.24
CA THR A 119 2.89 -3.92 -24.00
C THR A 119 1.81 -2.87 -24.23
N TRP A 120 2.16 -1.64 -24.59
CA TRP A 120 1.19 -0.61 -24.93
C TRP A 120 0.31 -1.02 -26.11
N ASN A 121 -0.96 -0.62 -26.05
CA ASN A 121 -1.89 -0.82 -27.16
C ASN A 121 -1.39 -0.08 -28.41
N PRO A 122 -1.22 -0.73 -29.56
CA PRO A 122 -0.79 -0.07 -30.81
C PRO A 122 -1.70 1.08 -31.28
N LYS A 123 -2.97 1.10 -30.80
CA LYS A 123 -3.91 2.20 -31.08
C LYS A 123 -3.61 3.46 -30.28
N LEU A 124 -2.82 3.36 -29.20
CA LEU A 124 -2.34 4.49 -28.43
C LEU A 124 -1.20 5.13 -29.21
N GLN A 125 -1.51 6.11 -30.02
CA GLN A 125 -0.52 6.84 -30.81
C GLN A 125 0.18 7.86 -29.91
N PHE A 126 1.38 7.55 -29.47
CA PHE A 126 2.24 8.53 -28.82
C PHE A 126 2.81 9.49 -29.89
N PRO A 127 2.71 10.81 -29.71
CA PRO A 127 3.25 11.79 -30.67
C PRO A 127 4.74 11.59 -30.92
N PHE A 128 5.49 11.24 -29.86
CA PHE A 128 6.93 10.99 -29.89
C PHE A 128 7.29 9.72 -29.12
N VAL A 129 8.40 9.10 -29.49
CA VAL A 129 8.98 7.92 -28.78
C VAL A 129 9.32 8.27 -27.32
N GLU A 130 9.71 9.52 -27.08
CA GLU A 130 10.02 10.05 -25.76
C GLU A 130 8.79 10.03 -24.83
N ASP A 131 7.60 10.29 -25.35
CA ASP A 131 6.35 10.23 -24.61
C ASP A 131 6.04 8.80 -24.19
N GLN A 132 6.17 7.82 -25.09
CA GLN A 132 5.96 6.41 -24.77
C GLN A 132 6.93 5.93 -23.69
N PHE A 133 8.20 6.35 -23.77
CA PHE A 133 9.19 6.05 -22.75
C PHE A 133 8.82 6.66 -21.40
N PHE A 134 8.40 7.92 -21.38
CA PHE A 134 8.02 8.63 -20.16
C PHE A 134 6.79 8.00 -19.51
N TYR A 135 5.76 7.67 -20.28
CA TYR A 135 4.57 6.96 -19.80
C TYR A 135 4.91 5.60 -19.19
N SER A 136 5.80 4.84 -19.86
CA SER A 136 6.25 3.54 -19.36
C SER A 136 7.02 3.68 -18.04
N LEU A 137 7.91 4.67 -17.95
CA LEU A 137 8.67 4.95 -16.73
C LEU A 137 7.77 5.38 -15.58
N PHE A 138 6.86 6.34 -15.83
CA PHE A 138 5.95 6.85 -14.82
C PHE A 138 5.07 5.74 -14.24
N HIS A 139 4.40 4.95 -15.10
CA HIS A 139 3.53 3.88 -14.65
C HIS A 139 4.31 2.73 -13.99
N SER A 140 5.54 2.45 -14.41
CA SER A 140 6.39 1.46 -13.75
C SER A 140 6.73 1.89 -12.31
N ILE A 141 7.16 3.14 -12.12
CA ILE A 141 7.47 3.71 -10.80
C ILE A 141 6.19 3.76 -9.94
N SER A 142 5.08 4.25 -10.50
CA SER A 142 3.80 4.33 -9.78
C SER A 142 3.31 2.95 -9.35
N ALA A 143 3.41 1.93 -10.21
CA ALA A 143 2.96 0.57 -9.92
C ALA A 143 3.87 -0.14 -8.91
N PHE A 144 5.20 -0.10 -9.07
CA PHE A 144 6.12 -0.75 -8.14
C PHE A 144 6.06 -0.14 -6.74
N ASN A 145 5.91 1.17 -6.66
CA ASN A 145 5.75 1.86 -5.38
C ASN A 145 4.31 1.79 -4.82
N ASN A 146 3.36 1.20 -5.56
CA ASN A 146 1.95 1.10 -5.18
C ASN A 146 1.30 2.48 -5.00
N ALA A 147 1.55 3.42 -5.92
CA ALA A 147 1.11 4.80 -5.79
C ALA A 147 -0.21 5.12 -6.47
N GLY A 148 -0.65 4.33 -7.46
CA GLY A 148 -1.94 4.50 -8.13
C GLY A 148 -2.08 5.73 -9.05
N PHE A 149 -1.07 6.58 -9.16
CA PHE A 149 -1.09 7.70 -10.09
C PHE A 149 -0.97 7.22 -11.54
N SER A 150 -1.81 7.76 -12.40
CA SER A 150 -1.83 7.49 -13.84
C SER A 150 -1.70 8.78 -14.64
N LEU A 151 -1.15 8.67 -15.86
CA LEU A 151 -1.13 9.74 -16.87
C LEU A 151 -2.33 9.65 -17.83
N PHE A 152 -3.33 8.84 -17.51
CA PHE A 152 -4.62 8.76 -18.18
C PHE A 152 -5.70 9.35 -17.27
N SER A 153 -6.62 10.14 -17.85
CA SER A 153 -7.65 10.87 -17.08
C SER A 153 -8.57 9.96 -16.29
N ASP A 154 -9.02 8.85 -16.89
CA ASP A 154 -9.86 7.86 -16.23
C ASP A 154 -9.03 6.70 -15.62
N GLY A 155 -7.75 6.93 -15.32
CA GLY A 155 -6.84 5.89 -14.89
C GLY A 155 -6.67 4.81 -15.98
N LEU A 156 -6.61 3.54 -15.60
CA LEU A 156 -6.50 2.44 -16.58
C LEU A 156 -7.87 2.02 -17.15
N HIS A 157 -8.97 2.68 -16.75
CA HIS A 157 -10.29 2.53 -17.36
C HIS A 157 -10.42 3.30 -18.67
N GLU A 158 -9.47 4.19 -18.99
CA GLU A 158 -9.41 4.91 -20.26
C GLU A 158 -9.61 3.97 -21.46
N HIS A 159 -10.47 4.35 -22.40
CA HIS A 159 -10.94 3.50 -23.52
C HIS A 159 -9.81 2.81 -24.31
N LEU A 160 -8.67 3.49 -24.47
CA LEU A 160 -7.53 2.96 -25.22
C LEU A 160 -6.70 1.93 -24.44
N VAL A 161 -6.77 1.91 -23.11
CA VAL A 161 -5.96 1.04 -22.25
C VAL A 161 -6.76 0.02 -21.46
N GLN A 162 -8.07 0.21 -21.28
CA GLN A 162 -8.95 -0.68 -20.50
C GLN A 162 -8.92 -2.16 -20.97
N ASN A 163 -8.65 -2.41 -22.25
CA ASN A 163 -8.58 -3.75 -22.84
C ASN A 163 -7.13 -4.25 -23.03
N SER A 164 -6.12 -3.52 -22.53
CA SER A 164 -4.72 -3.89 -22.65
C SER A 164 -4.31 -4.90 -21.58
N HIS A 165 -4.83 -6.12 -21.65
CA HIS A 165 -4.64 -7.16 -20.65
C HIS A 165 -3.16 -7.50 -20.37
N SER A 166 -2.28 -7.44 -21.39
CA SER A 166 -0.84 -7.66 -21.21
C SER A 166 -0.21 -6.56 -20.32
N MET A 167 -0.59 -5.31 -20.55
CA MET A 167 -0.15 -4.18 -19.73
C MET A 167 -0.65 -4.33 -18.27
N HIS A 168 -1.92 -4.68 -18.08
CA HIS A 168 -2.49 -4.92 -16.75
C HIS A 168 -1.73 -6.03 -16.00
N MET A 169 -1.32 -7.10 -16.68
CA MET A 169 -0.55 -8.18 -16.05
C MET A 169 0.86 -7.74 -15.65
N VAL A 170 1.52 -6.88 -16.45
CA VAL A 170 2.82 -6.31 -16.08
C VAL A 170 2.68 -5.41 -14.86
N LEU A 171 1.68 -4.51 -14.85
CA LEU A 171 1.39 -3.65 -13.71
C LEU A 171 1.05 -4.47 -12.45
N ALA A 172 0.19 -5.50 -12.57
CA ALA A 172 -0.14 -6.41 -11.46
C ALA A 172 1.11 -7.08 -10.88
N GLY A 173 2.04 -7.50 -11.73
CA GLY A 173 3.32 -8.07 -11.30
C GLY A 173 4.18 -7.07 -10.51
N LEU A 174 4.30 -5.83 -10.99
CA LEU A 174 5.03 -4.76 -10.29
C LEU A 174 4.39 -4.43 -8.94
N ILE A 175 3.08 -4.25 -8.91
CA ILE A 175 2.29 -4.00 -7.70
C ILE A 175 2.51 -5.13 -6.68
N PHE A 176 2.42 -6.38 -7.11
CA PHE A 176 2.61 -7.53 -6.23
C PHE A 176 4.02 -7.56 -5.63
N LEU A 177 5.06 -7.32 -6.46
CA LEU A 177 6.44 -7.27 -6.00
C LEU A 177 6.67 -6.14 -4.98
N GLY A 178 6.11 -4.95 -5.22
CA GLY A 178 6.15 -3.83 -4.27
C GLY A 178 5.42 -4.15 -2.96
N ALA A 179 4.24 -4.79 -3.05
CA ALA A 179 3.38 -5.13 -1.90
C ALA A 179 3.93 -6.27 -1.02
N VAL A 180 4.66 -7.21 -1.59
CA VAL A 180 5.22 -8.37 -0.85
C VAL A 180 6.32 -7.95 0.11
N GLY A 181 7.04 -6.88 -0.20
CA GLY A 181 8.06 -6.30 0.66
C GLY A 181 9.46 -6.88 0.50
N PHE A 182 10.45 -6.01 0.68
CA PHE A 182 11.85 -6.34 0.48
C PHE A 182 12.36 -7.52 1.33
N PRO A 183 11.99 -7.68 2.63
CA PRO A 183 12.45 -8.83 3.44
C PRO A 183 12.02 -10.18 2.88
N VAL A 184 10.84 -10.25 2.26
CA VAL A 184 10.33 -11.46 1.61
C VAL A 184 11.10 -11.74 0.33
N ILE A 185 11.33 -10.70 -0.47
CA ILE A 185 12.12 -10.80 -1.71
C ILE A 185 13.55 -11.24 -1.41
N GLU A 186 14.20 -10.64 -0.40
CA GLU A 186 15.55 -11.04 0.03
C GLU A 186 15.60 -12.52 0.47
N ASP A 187 14.56 -13.01 1.15
CA ASP A 187 14.48 -14.40 1.58
C ASP A 187 14.26 -15.37 0.41
N LEU A 188 13.42 -14.97 -0.57
CA LEU A 188 13.15 -15.76 -1.78
C LEU A 188 14.36 -15.86 -2.72
N PHE A 189 15.12 -14.77 -2.88
CA PHE A 189 16.28 -14.71 -3.78
C PHE A 189 17.62 -14.96 -3.08
N ASN A 190 17.64 -15.48 -1.85
CA ASN A 190 18.86 -15.84 -1.17
C ASN A 190 19.41 -17.17 -1.70
N PHE A 191 20.33 -17.11 -2.66
CA PHE A 191 20.93 -18.27 -3.31
C PHE A 191 21.58 -19.27 -2.34
N GLU A 192 22.24 -18.79 -1.27
CA GLU A 192 22.83 -19.68 -0.27
C GLU A 192 21.77 -20.50 0.47
N ARG A 193 20.64 -19.85 0.78
CA ARG A 193 19.52 -20.48 1.45
C ARG A 193 18.81 -21.46 0.52
N ILE A 194 18.56 -21.09 -0.73
CA ILE A 194 17.99 -21.97 -1.75
C ILE A 194 18.86 -23.23 -1.89
N LYS A 195 20.17 -23.08 -2.01
CA LYS A 195 21.12 -24.19 -2.09
C LYS A 195 21.10 -25.09 -0.84
N LYS A 196 20.97 -24.49 0.35
CA LYS A 196 20.81 -25.22 1.61
C LYS A 196 19.47 -25.94 1.71
N SER A 197 18.37 -25.31 1.25
CA SER A 197 17.03 -25.90 1.24
C SER A 197 16.92 -27.11 0.30
N ILE A 198 17.59 -27.07 -0.85
CA ILE A 198 17.66 -28.22 -1.76
C ILE A 198 18.39 -29.41 -1.10
N LYS A 199 19.46 -29.14 -0.31
CA LYS A 199 20.22 -30.17 0.40
C LYS A 199 19.54 -30.65 1.68
N ASN A 200 18.76 -29.79 2.34
CA ASN A 200 18.09 -30.09 3.60
C ASN A 200 16.67 -29.49 3.60
N PRO A 201 15.61 -30.30 3.34
CA PRO A 201 14.22 -29.84 3.28
C PRO A 201 13.71 -29.16 4.57
N LEU A 202 14.42 -29.31 5.70
CA LEU A 202 14.07 -28.64 6.96
C LEU A 202 14.45 -27.16 6.97
N VAL A 203 15.30 -26.72 6.03
CA VAL A 203 15.67 -25.30 5.86
C VAL A 203 14.67 -24.64 4.91
N GLY A 204 13.48 -24.37 5.42
CA GLY A 204 12.43 -23.64 4.67
C GLY A 204 12.60 -22.11 4.69
N LEU A 205 11.64 -21.42 4.07
CA LEU A 205 11.50 -19.97 4.13
C LEU A 205 11.30 -19.49 5.58
N LYS A 206 11.69 -18.25 5.87
CA LYS A 206 11.39 -17.63 7.17
C LYS A 206 9.89 -17.62 7.44
N LEU A 207 9.48 -17.76 8.71
CA LEU A 207 8.05 -17.75 9.06
C LEU A 207 7.36 -16.46 8.60
N SER A 208 8.02 -15.32 8.73
CA SER A 208 7.50 -14.03 8.25
C SER A 208 7.25 -14.02 6.74
N THR A 209 8.15 -14.62 5.96
CA THR A 209 8.01 -14.78 4.51
C THR A 209 6.81 -15.67 4.16
N GLN A 210 6.68 -16.81 4.84
CA GLN A 210 5.55 -17.73 4.63
C GLN A 210 4.21 -17.05 4.94
N ILE A 211 4.11 -16.40 6.10
CA ILE A 211 2.89 -15.67 6.48
C ILE A 211 2.55 -14.61 5.43
N SER A 212 3.51 -13.78 5.05
CA SER A 212 3.28 -12.69 4.09
C SER A 212 2.81 -13.22 2.72
N LEU A 213 3.46 -14.26 2.19
CA LEU A 213 3.11 -14.83 0.88
C LEU A 213 1.75 -15.54 0.91
N TYR A 214 1.54 -16.46 1.85
CA TYR A 214 0.29 -17.23 1.91
C TYR A 214 -0.91 -16.32 2.15
N THR A 215 -0.80 -15.37 3.10
CA THR A 215 -1.89 -14.42 3.35
C THR A 215 -2.16 -13.55 2.14
N SER A 216 -1.12 -13.09 1.44
CA SER A 216 -1.28 -12.30 0.23
C SER A 216 -1.98 -13.06 -0.88
N LEU A 217 -1.56 -14.30 -1.14
CA LEU A 217 -2.17 -15.14 -2.17
C LEU A 217 -3.62 -15.51 -1.86
N ILE A 218 -3.93 -15.83 -0.58
CA ILE A 218 -5.29 -16.12 -0.14
C ILE A 218 -6.20 -14.91 -0.34
N LEU A 219 -5.75 -13.71 0.06
CA LEU A 219 -6.53 -12.49 -0.09
C LEU A 219 -6.74 -12.11 -1.57
N ILE A 220 -5.71 -12.30 -2.43
CA ILE A 220 -5.83 -12.07 -3.87
C ILE A 220 -6.83 -13.05 -4.49
N ALA A 221 -6.73 -14.34 -4.16
CA ALA A 221 -7.67 -15.34 -4.65
C ALA A 221 -9.11 -15.06 -4.18
N PHE A 222 -9.28 -14.69 -2.91
CA PHE A 222 -10.57 -14.30 -2.35
C PHE A 222 -11.15 -13.09 -3.07
N GLY A 223 -10.39 -12.00 -3.21
CA GLY A 223 -10.85 -10.78 -3.90
C GLY A 223 -11.17 -11.02 -5.36
N MET A 224 -10.34 -11.81 -6.08
CA MET A 224 -10.58 -12.19 -7.47
C MET A 224 -11.92 -12.96 -7.63
N LEU A 225 -12.16 -13.96 -6.78
CA LEU A 225 -13.40 -14.74 -6.81
C LEU A 225 -14.61 -13.87 -6.48
N MET A 226 -14.54 -13.04 -5.43
CA MET A 226 -15.65 -12.16 -5.05
C MET A 226 -15.95 -11.16 -6.15
N PHE A 227 -14.93 -10.53 -6.76
CA PHE A 227 -15.13 -9.58 -7.86
C PHE A 227 -15.76 -10.27 -9.06
N TYR A 228 -15.27 -11.44 -9.44
CA TYR A 228 -15.81 -12.21 -10.56
C TYR A 228 -17.30 -12.52 -10.38
N PHE A 229 -17.71 -13.03 -9.21
CA PHE A 229 -19.10 -13.44 -8.98
C PHE A 229 -20.04 -12.25 -8.75
N LEU A 230 -19.60 -11.18 -8.08
CA LEU A 230 -20.48 -10.06 -7.73
C LEU A 230 -20.61 -9.04 -8.85
N GLU A 231 -19.62 -8.93 -9.74
CA GLU A 231 -19.58 -7.91 -10.79
C GLU A 231 -19.78 -8.50 -12.21
N GLN A 232 -20.11 -9.78 -12.32
CA GLN A 232 -20.26 -10.46 -13.61
C GLN A 232 -21.35 -9.82 -14.50
N GLU A 233 -22.47 -9.41 -13.92
CA GLU A 233 -23.59 -8.77 -14.61
C GLU A 233 -23.49 -7.24 -14.64
N ASN A 234 -22.48 -6.67 -13.97
CA ASN A 234 -22.26 -5.23 -13.85
C ASN A 234 -20.99 -4.81 -14.62
N THR A 235 -19.91 -4.54 -13.94
CA THR A 235 -18.66 -4.00 -14.52
C THR A 235 -17.95 -4.97 -15.47
N LEU A 236 -18.15 -6.28 -15.33
CA LEU A 236 -17.60 -7.32 -16.21
C LEU A 236 -18.52 -7.69 -17.38
N ASN A 237 -19.71 -7.09 -17.47
CA ASN A 237 -20.68 -7.41 -18.50
C ASN A 237 -20.12 -7.09 -19.90
N GLY A 238 -20.36 -7.99 -20.85
CA GLY A 238 -19.88 -7.85 -22.23
C GLY A 238 -18.38 -8.21 -22.45
N MET A 239 -17.60 -8.44 -21.39
CA MET A 239 -16.23 -8.89 -21.52
C MET A 239 -16.15 -10.39 -21.82
N LYS A 240 -15.15 -10.80 -22.62
CA LYS A 240 -14.82 -12.23 -22.79
C LYS A 240 -14.30 -12.82 -21.49
N LEU A 241 -14.48 -14.13 -21.27
CA LEU A 241 -14.06 -14.83 -20.05
C LEU A 241 -12.62 -14.53 -19.64
N GLY A 242 -11.68 -14.52 -20.59
CA GLY A 242 -10.28 -14.17 -20.32
C GLY A 242 -10.11 -12.74 -19.80
N GLY A 243 -10.85 -11.78 -20.36
CA GLY A 243 -10.88 -10.39 -19.88
C GLY A 243 -11.47 -10.29 -18.48
N GLN A 244 -12.61 -10.96 -18.22
CA GLN A 244 -13.24 -10.99 -16.90
C GLN A 244 -12.28 -11.51 -15.82
N LEU A 245 -11.55 -12.61 -16.09
CA LEU A 245 -10.59 -13.19 -15.14
C LEU A 245 -9.39 -12.27 -14.90
N ILE A 246 -8.83 -11.66 -15.94
CA ILE A 246 -7.68 -10.75 -15.81
C ILE A 246 -8.11 -9.47 -15.06
N THR A 247 -9.25 -8.90 -15.39
CA THR A 247 -9.79 -7.71 -14.70
C THR A 247 -10.07 -8.03 -13.22
N SER A 248 -10.72 -9.15 -12.91
CA SER A 248 -10.98 -9.57 -11.53
C SER A 248 -9.70 -9.79 -10.73
N PHE A 249 -8.68 -10.40 -11.34
CA PHE A 249 -7.37 -10.58 -10.75
C PHE A 249 -6.68 -9.23 -10.49
N PHE A 250 -6.70 -8.34 -11.48
CA PHE A 250 -6.12 -7.01 -11.37
C PHE A 250 -6.79 -6.20 -10.26
N GLN A 251 -8.13 -6.17 -10.22
CA GLN A 251 -8.89 -5.46 -9.19
C GLN A 251 -8.64 -5.99 -7.78
N SER A 252 -8.44 -7.29 -7.63
CA SER A 252 -8.06 -7.88 -6.36
C SER A 252 -6.65 -7.46 -5.90
N ILE A 253 -5.69 -7.37 -6.83
CA ILE A 253 -4.32 -6.94 -6.50
C ILE A 253 -4.30 -5.45 -6.19
N THR A 254 -4.96 -4.62 -7.01
CA THR A 254 -4.95 -3.16 -6.84
C THR A 254 -5.59 -2.71 -5.54
N ALA A 255 -6.62 -3.41 -5.07
CA ALA A 255 -7.25 -3.17 -3.76
C ALA A 255 -6.28 -3.30 -2.59
N ARG A 256 -5.14 -3.98 -2.79
CA ARG A 256 -4.10 -4.17 -1.79
C ARG A 256 -2.99 -3.13 -1.92
N THR A 257 -3.38 -1.85 -1.79
CA THR A 257 -2.51 -0.66 -1.72
C THR A 257 -1.94 -0.13 -3.04
N ALA A 258 -2.56 -0.42 -4.20
CA ALA A 258 -2.01 0.06 -5.48
C ALA A 258 -2.81 1.18 -6.16
N GLY A 259 -4.15 1.17 -6.04
CA GLY A 259 -4.99 2.29 -6.45
C GLY A 259 -5.30 2.42 -7.94
N PHE A 260 -4.80 1.57 -8.79
CA PHE A 260 -5.13 1.60 -10.21
C PHE A 260 -6.53 1.01 -10.47
N ASN A 261 -7.36 1.71 -11.22
CA ASN A 261 -8.68 1.27 -11.62
C ASN A 261 -8.68 0.84 -13.10
N THR A 262 -9.21 -0.34 -13.41
CA THR A 262 -9.50 -0.78 -14.79
C THR A 262 -10.99 -0.83 -15.07
N VAL A 263 -11.79 -0.46 -14.09
CA VAL A 263 -13.26 -0.34 -14.16
C VAL A 263 -13.69 0.94 -13.45
N ASP A 264 -14.91 1.39 -13.74
CA ASP A 264 -15.50 2.53 -13.07
C ASP A 264 -16.00 2.13 -11.66
N PHE A 265 -15.39 2.74 -10.63
CA PHE A 265 -15.76 2.48 -9.23
C PHE A 265 -17.06 3.14 -8.80
N SER A 266 -17.58 4.11 -9.56
CA SER A 266 -18.85 4.77 -9.25
C SER A 266 -20.07 3.86 -9.44
N ILE A 267 -19.94 2.85 -10.31
CA ILE A 267 -21.01 1.90 -10.63
C ILE A 267 -20.86 0.54 -9.95
N ILE A 268 -19.77 0.31 -9.19
CA ILE A 268 -19.56 -0.96 -8.48
C ILE A 268 -20.65 -1.19 -7.45
N GLY A 269 -21.14 -2.43 -7.38
CA GLY A 269 -22.17 -2.85 -6.45
C GLY A 269 -21.74 -2.70 -4.98
N THR A 270 -22.68 -2.28 -4.11
CA THR A 270 -22.43 -2.13 -2.67
C THR A 270 -21.80 -3.35 -2.00
N PRO A 271 -22.19 -4.61 -2.31
CA PRO A 271 -21.53 -5.78 -1.75
C PRO A 271 -20.04 -5.86 -2.08
N MET A 272 -19.67 -5.50 -3.33
CA MET A 272 -18.27 -5.51 -3.74
C MET A 272 -17.47 -4.36 -3.11
N LEU A 273 -18.08 -3.18 -2.92
CA LEU A 273 -17.46 -2.07 -2.17
C LEU A 273 -17.12 -2.50 -0.72
N LEU A 274 -17.98 -3.26 -0.04
CA LEU A 274 -17.70 -3.81 1.29
C LEU A 274 -16.51 -4.77 1.28
N ILE A 275 -16.43 -5.64 0.27
CA ILE A 275 -15.28 -6.54 0.11
C ILE A 275 -14.00 -5.73 -0.15
N PHE A 276 -14.07 -4.68 -0.97
CA PHE A 276 -12.92 -3.81 -1.18
C PHE A 276 -12.49 -3.09 0.11
N ILE A 277 -13.42 -2.55 0.90
CA ILE A 277 -13.11 -1.94 2.21
C ILE A 277 -12.35 -2.95 3.09
N PHE A 278 -12.80 -4.21 3.14
CA PHE A 278 -12.12 -5.27 3.88
C PHE A 278 -10.71 -5.56 3.32
N LEU A 279 -10.56 -5.71 2.00
CA LEU A 279 -9.27 -5.98 1.36
C LEU A 279 -8.30 -4.81 1.51
N MET A 280 -8.78 -3.57 1.37
CA MET A 280 -7.98 -2.35 1.53
C MET A 280 -7.48 -2.19 2.97
N PHE A 281 -8.33 -2.50 3.97
CA PHE A 281 -7.95 -2.45 5.37
C PHE A 281 -6.77 -3.39 5.69
N ILE A 282 -6.72 -4.56 5.03
CA ILE A 282 -5.58 -5.49 5.10
C ILE A 282 -4.58 -5.12 4.01
N GLY A 283 -3.73 -4.17 4.31
CA GLY A 283 -2.75 -3.63 3.36
C GLY A 283 -1.65 -4.63 2.98
N ALA A 284 -0.48 -4.10 2.71
CA ALA A 284 0.66 -4.86 2.21
C ALA A 284 1.46 -5.56 3.33
N SER A 285 2.50 -6.31 2.93
CA SER A 285 3.39 -7.02 3.85
C SER A 285 4.34 -6.08 4.62
N PRO A 286 4.90 -6.48 5.76
CA PRO A 286 5.92 -5.70 6.45
C PRO A 286 7.14 -5.42 5.56
N GLY A 287 7.65 -4.19 5.59
CA GLY A 287 8.78 -3.77 4.77
C GLY A 287 8.47 -3.61 3.28
N SER A 288 7.19 -3.47 2.92
CA SER A 288 6.70 -3.19 1.58
C SER A 288 6.52 -1.69 1.33
N THR A 289 6.21 -1.34 0.09
CA THR A 289 5.88 0.02 -0.34
C THR A 289 4.47 0.46 0.07
N GLY A 290 3.53 -0.47 0.33
CA GLY A 290 2.15 -0.17 0.69
C GLY A 290 1.91 0.15 2.18
N GLY A 291 0.81 0.85 2.49
CA GLY A 291 0.37 1.20 3.84
C GLY A 291 -0.59 0.20 4.48
N GLY A 292 -1.50 0.69 5.32
CA GLY A 292 -2.53 -0.12 5.99
C GLY A 292 -2.01 -1.10 7.05
N ILE A 293 -2.92 -1.93 7.59
CA ILE A 293 -2.57 -3.00 8.52
C ILE A 293 -1.82 -4.09 7.78
N LYS A 294 -0.64 -4.46 8.28
CA LYS A 294 0.21 -5.43 7.60
C LYS A 294 -0.38 -6.84 7.63
N THR A 295 -0.12 -7.62 6.55
CA THR A 295 -0.58 -9.02 6.44
C THR A 295 -0.19 -9.87 7.65
N SER A 296 1.01 -9.67 8.21
CA SER A 296 1.45 -10.39 9.42
C SER A 296 0.62 -10.03 10.65
N THR A 297 0.26 -8.76 10.83
CA THR A 297 -0.61 -8.29 11.94
C THR A 297 -1.98 -8.94 11.85
N PHE A 298 -2.60 -8.92 10.67
CA PHE A 298 -3.90 -9.57 10.43
C PHE A 298 -3.83 -11.08 10.71
N THR A 299 -2.82 -11.76 10.18
CA THR A 299 -2.63 -13.19 10.39
C THR A 299 -2.47 -13.53 11.86
N LEU A 300 -1.68 -12.77 12.62
CA LEU A 300 -1.49 -12.99 14.05
C LEU A 300 -2.80 -12.87 14.84
N ILE A 301 -3.64 -11.88 14.50
CA ILE A 301 -4.95 -11.70 15.14
C ILE A 301 -5.87 -12.89 14.85
N ILE A 302 -5.96 -13.32 13.60
CA ILE A 302 -6.79 -14.47 13.20
C ILE A 302 -6.32 -15.76 13.90
N TYR A 303 -5.00 -16.04 13.86
CA TYR A 303 -4.46 -17.22 14.55
C TYR A 303 -4.65 -17.15 16.06
N SER A 304 -4.57 -15.97 16.68
CA SER A 304 -4.87 -15.77 18.08
C SER A 304 -6.31 -16.13 18.40
N ALA A 305 -7.26 -15.61 17.62
CA ALA A 305 -8.68 -15.91 17.79
C ALA A 305 -8.96 -17.41 17.64
N ILE A 306 -8.44 -18.06 16.59
CA ILE A 306 -8.62 -19.50 16.35
C ILE A 306 -8.02 -20.34 17.50
N ASN A 307 -6.82 -20.00 17.98
CA ASN A 307 -6.17 -20.73 19.07
C ASN A 307 -6.91 -20.55 20.40
N THR A 308 -7.44 -19.35 20.66
CA THR A 308 -8.27 -19.09 21.85
C THR A 308 -9.56 -19.95 21.83
N ILE A 309 -10.26 -19.98 20.67
CA ILE A 309 -11.45 -20.84 20.50
C ILE A 309 -11.11 -22.32 20.69
N ARG A 310 -9.91 -22.76 20.29
CA ARG A 310 -9.42 -24.13 20.46
C ARG A 310 -8.88 -24.41 21.87
N GLY A 311 -8.93 -23.46 22.80
CA GLY A 311 -8.45 -23.61 24.18
C GLY A 311 -6.93 -23.75 24.32
N LYS A 312 -6.15 -23.38 23.30
CA LYS A 312 -4.70 -23.45 23.36
C LYS A 312 -4.13 -22.29 24.19
N LYS A 313 -3.25 -22.59 25.14
CA LYS A 313 -2.58 -21.59 25.98
C LYS A 313 -1.45 -20.83 25.25
N LYS A 314 -0.90 -21.40 24.19
CA LYS A 314 0.18 -20.80 23.40
C LYS A 314 -0.22 -20.71 21.93
N ILE A 315 0.17 -19.63 21.29
CA ILE A 315 -0.08 -19.45 19.86
C ILE A 315 1.12 -19.97 19.08
N GLU A 316 0.87 -20.98 18.26
CA GLU A 316 1.89 -21.66 17.46
C GLU A 316 1.54 -21.53 15.99
N ILE A 317 2.51 -21.11 15.18
CA ILE A 317 2.39 -21.00 13.73
C ILE A 317 3.63 -21.68 13.11
N GLY A 318 3.42 -22.66 12.23
CA GLY A 318 4.52 -23.33 11.53
C GLY A 318 5.57 -23.96 12.46
N LYS A 319 5.16 -24.59 13.55
CA LYS A 319 6.04 -25.19 14.59
C LYS A 319 6.88 -24.16 15.37
N ARG A 320 6.46 -22.89 15.43
CA ARG A 320 7.10 -21.83 16.22
C ARG A 320 6.08 -21.17 17.14
N THR A 321 6.47 -20.91 18.38
CA THR A 321 5.64 -20.19 19.36
C THR A 321 5.81 -18.69 19.18
N ILE A 322 4.71 -17.98 19.17
CA ILE A 322 4.66 -16.51 19.05
C ILE A 322 4.68 -15.90 20.45
N SER A 323 5.51 -14.88 20.66
CA SER A 323 5.57 -14.19 21.96
C SER A 323 4.27 -13.39 22.23
N PRO A 324 3.80 -13.33 23.49
CA PRO A 324 2.65 -12.52 23.87
C PRO A 324 2.81 -11.03 23.52
N GLU A 325 4.02 -10.49 23.60
CA GLU A 325 4.32 -9.09 23.26
C GLU A 325 3.95 -8.75 21.81
N LEU A 326 4.27 -9.66 20.87
CA LEU A 326 3.89 -9.46 19.44
C LEU A 326 2.40 -9.46 19.25
N LEU A 327 1.66 -10.25 20.04
CA LEU A 327 0.20 -10.27 20.00
C LEU A 327 -0.40 -8.98 20.55
N HIS A 328 0.06 -8.51 21.70
CA HIS A 328 -0.38 -7.23 22.26
C HIS A 328 -0.12 -6.09 21.26
N LYS A 329 1.05 -6.10 20.61
CA LYS A 329 1.40 -5.15 19.55
C LYS A 329 0.42 -5.24 18.37
N ALA A 330 0.09 -6.44 17.91
CA ALA A 330 -0.84 -6.66 16.80
C ALA A 330 -2.27 -6.16 17.13
N PHE A 331 -2.78 -6.47 18.33
CA PHE A 331 -4.08 -5.97 18.78
C PHE A 331 -4.11 -4.45 18.94
N SER A 332 -3.02 -3.85 19.46
CA SER A 332 -2.92 -2.39 19.57
C SER A 332 -2.96 -1.72 18.20
N ILE A 333 -2.21 -2.23 17.21
CA ILE A 333 -2.24 -1.72 15.84
C ILE A 333 -3.66 -1.78 15.27
N PHE A 334 -4.34 -2.92 15.42
CA PHE A 334 -5.70 -3.11 14.93
C PHE A 334 -6.68 -2.13 15.57
N LEU A 335 -6.67 -2.02 16.90
CA LEU A 335 -7.57 -1.14 17.64
C LEU A 335 -7.37 0.33 17.27
N PHE A 336 -6.12 0.81 17.25
CA PHE A 336 -5.83 2.19 16.86
C PHE A 336 -6.19 2.48 15.40
N SER A 337 -5.97 1.53 14.50
CA SER A 337 -6.35 1.69 13.09
C SER A 337 -7.87 1.76 12.93
N ALA A 338 -8.61 0.83 13.54
CA ALA A 338 -10.06 0.81 13.49
C ALA A 338 -10.67 2.07 14.13
N SER A 339 -10.13 2.51 15.27
CA SER A 339 -10.58 3.74 15.95
C SER A 339 -10.32 4.99 15.11
N SER A 340 -9.16 5.07 14.45
CA SER A 340 -8.82 6.21 13.57
C SER A 340 -9.75 6.27 12.35
N ILE A 341 -10.01 5.13 11.71
CA ILE A 341 -10.94 5.03 10.58
C ILE A 341 -12.35 5.42 11.02
N PHE A 342 -12.83 4.88 12.16
CA PHE A 342 -14.15 5.20 12.67
C PHE A 342 -14.30 6.70 12.98
N ALA A 343 -13.30 7.30 13.64
CA ALA A 343 -13.31 8.75 13.92
C ALA A 343 -13.33 9.58 12.64
N ALA A 344 -12.56 9.19 11.62
CA ALA A 344 -12.55 9.87 10.33
C ALA A 344 -13.90 9.74 9.60
N ILE A 345 -14.51 8.53 9.55
CA ILE A 345 -15.85 8.32 8.99
C ILE A 345 -16.87 9.21 9.71
N PHE A 346 -16.82 9.28 11.04
CA PHE A 346 -17.72 10.08 11.82
C PHE A 346 -17.61 11.57 11.46
N VAL A 347 -16.37 12.10 11.37
CA VAL A 347 -16.16 13.52 11.00
C VAL A 347 -16.62 13.81 9.57
N LEU A 348 -16.30 12.94 8.59
CA LEU A 348 -16.76 13.12 7.20
C LEU A 348 -18.27 12.99 7.07
N SER A 349 -18.91 12.13 7.86
CA SER A 349 -20.38 12.00 7.85
C SER A 349 -21.09 13.27 8.34
N ILE A 350 -20.40 14.11 9.13
CA ILE A 350 -20.93 15.42 9.55
C ILE A 350 -20.71 16.46 8.45
N SER A 351 -19.53 16.50 7.82
CA SER A 351 -19.18 17.55 6.85
C SER A 351 -19.70 17.28 5.43
N ASP A 352 -19.73 16.00 5.03
CA ASP A 352 -20.00 15.55 3.66
C ASP A 352 -21.06 14.44 3.61
N GLY A 353 -21.98 14.41 4.58
CA GLY A 353 -22.96 13.33 4.78
C GLY A 353 -23.90 13.09 3.58
N GLU A 354 -24.10 14.09 2.73
CA GLU A 354 -24.88 13.99 1.48
C GLU A 354 -24.29 12.98 0.46
N LYS A 355 -22.98 12.71 0.53
CA LYS A 355 -22.30 11.73 -0.32
C LYS A 355 -22.65 10.27 0.03
N GLY A 356 -23.26 10.04 1.19
CA GLY A 356 -23.63 8.72 1.69
C GLY A 356 -22.52 8.01 2.44
N ILE A 357 -22.92 7.14 3.39
CA ILE A 357 -21.98 6.47 4.32
C ILE A 357 -21.02 5.50 3.61
N MET A 358 -21.47 4.81 2.55
CA MET A 358 -20.66 3.81 1.86
C MET A 358 -19.51 4.44 1.06
N PRO A 359 -19.72 5.45 0.20
CA PRO A 359 -18.63 6.18 -0.44
C PRO A 359 -17.67 6.81 0.57
N ILE A 360 -18.17 7.45 1.65
CA ILE A 360 -17.35 8.04 2.71
C ILE A 360 -16.44 6.98 3.36
N ALA A 361 -16.99 5.83 3.75
CA ALA A 361 -16.22 4.75 4.36
C ALA A 361 -15.17 4.20 3.40
N PHE A 362 -15.52 4.06 2.12
CA PHE A 362 -14.61 3.61 1.07
C PHE A 362 -13.41 4.55 0.92
N GLU A 363 -13.67 5.87 0.77
CA GLU A 363 -12.61 6.88 0.63
C GLU A 363 -11.68 6.93 1.84
N ILE A 364 -12.24 6.88 3.05
CA ILE A 364 -11.44 6.92 4.28
C ILE A 364 -10.57 5.68 4.43
N VAL A 365 -11.12 4.49 4.17
CA VAL A 365 -10.33 3.26 4.25
C VAL A 365 -9.27 3.23 3.14
N SER A 366 -9.60 3.70 1.95
CA SER A 366 -8.66 3.86 0.85
C SER A 366 -7.52 4.83 1.21
N ALA A 367 -7.85 6.00 1.77
CA ALA A 367 -6.88 7.00 2.23
C ALA A 367 -5.99 6.45 3.36
N PHE A 368 -6.61 5.87 4.42
CA PHE A 368 -5.91 5.33 5.57
C PHE A 368 -4.98 4.17 5.19
N SER A 369 -5.43 3.31 4.31
CA SER A 369 -4.61 2.16 3.86
C SER A 369 -3.66 2.53 2.73
N THR A 370 -3.63 3.81 2.32
CA THR A 370 -2.83 4.34 1.20
C THR A 370 -3.04 3.52 -0.07
N VAL A 371 -4.31 3.27 -0.45
CA VAL A 371 -4.68 2.48 -1.62
C VAL A 371 -4.87 3.33 -2.85
N GLY A 372 -5.68 4.41 -2.75
CA GLY A 372 -5.92 5.34 -3.84
C GLY A 372 -7.13 5.03 -4.72
N LEU A 373 -7.84 3.94 -4.48
CA LEU A 373 -9.13 3.70 -5.13
C LEU A 373 -10.16 4.71 -4.61
N SER A 374 -10.97 5.25 -5.48
CA SER A 374 -12.02 6.22 -5.18
C SER A 374 -13.32 5.87 -5.88
N THR A 375 -14.44 6.15 -5.23
CA THR A 375 -15.78 6.14 -5.84
C THR A 375 -16.08 7.44 -6.61
N GLY A 376 -15.08 8.32 -6.77
CA GLY A 376 -15.18 9.58 -7.50
C GLY A 376 -15.49 10.79 -6.62
N ILE A 377 -15.73 10.62 -5.30
CA ILE A 377 -16.14 11.72 -4.42
C ILE A 377 -14.99 12.60 -3.93
N THR A 378 -13.73 12.20 -4.07
CA THR A 378 -12.55 12.86 -3.46
C THR A 378 -12.44 14.34 -3.86
N ALA A 379 -12.61 14.65 -5.14
CA ALA A 379 -12.52 16.01 -5.66
C ALA A 379 -13.63 16.93 -5.11
N ASP A 380 -14.82 16.35 -4.87
CA ASP A 380 -16.03 17.04 -4.44
C ASP A 380 -16.19 17.16 -2.92
N LEU A 381 -15.24 16.63 -2.15
CA LEU A 381 -15.26 16.75 -0.70
C LEU A 381 -15.09 18.21 -0.26
N THR A 382 -15.70 18.55 0.86
CA THR A 382 -15.50 19.86 1.51
C THR A 382 -14.04 20.08 1.89
N PHE A 383 -13.66 21.32 2.18
CA PHE A 383 -12.32 21.66 2.66
C PHE A 383 -11.91 20.81 3.88
N LEU A 384 -12.85 20.65 4.84
CA LEU A 384 -12.64 19.82 6.03
C LEU A 384 -12.50 18.35 5.67
N GLY A 385 -13.32 17.84 4.75
CA GLY A 385 -13.23 16.47 4.25
C GLY A 385 -11.87 16.16 3.64
N LYS A 386 -11.35 17.05 2.78
CA LYS A 386 -10.00 16.90 2.19
C LYS A 386 -8.90 16.92 3.24
N ILE A 387 -9.01 17.74 4.32
CA ILE A 387 -8.05 17.71 5.44
C ILE A 387 -8.06 16.36 6.15
N VAL A 388 -9.24 15.81 6.45
CA VAL A 388 -9.36 14.51 7.11
C VAL A 388 -8.73 13.40 6.26
N ILE A 389 -8.98 13.41 4.93
CA ILE A 389 -8.35 12.47 3.99
C ILE A 389 -6.82 12.60 4.02
N MET A 390 -6.27 13.82 3.99
CA MET A 390 -4.82 14.04 4.09
C MET A 390 -4.23 13.50 5.39
N ILE A 391 -4.91 13.70 6.52
CA ILE A 391 -4.50 13.16 7.83
C ILE A 391 -4.54 11.63 7.80
N CYS A 392 -5.58 11.02 7.23
CA CYS A 392 -5.69 9.57 7.09
C CYS A 392 -4.55 8.99 6.25
N MET A 393 -4.23 9.58 5.10
CA MET A 393 -3.09 9.17 4.26
C MET A 393 -1.78 9.21 5.04
N PHE A 394 -1.54 10.27 5.81
CA PHE A 394 -0.33 10.44 6.59
C PHE A 394 -0.21 9.43 7.74
N ILE A 395 -1.28 9.23 8.52
CA ILE A 395 -1.33 8.24 9.61
C ILE A 395 -1.10 6.82 9.07
N GLY A 396 -1.77 6.48 7.98
CA GLY A 396 -1.65 5.17 7.35
C GLY A 396 -0.25 4.89 6.82
N ARG A 397 0.42 5.92 6.27
CA ARG A 397 1.79 5.79 5.73
C ARG A 397 2.84 5.63 6.81
N ILE A 398 2.79 6.41 7.87
CA ILE A 398 3.74 6.30 9.00
C ILE A 398 3.52 5.02 9.79
N GLY A 399 2.27 4.57 9.86
CA GLY A 399 1.84 3.45 10.69
C GLY A 399 1.38 3.90 12.07
N THR A 400 0.20 3.41 12.46
CA THR A 400 -0.51 3.82 13.69
C THR A 400 0.31 3.62 14.96
N LEU A 401 1.08 2.53 15.05
CA LEU A 401 1.89 2.25 16.22
C LEU A 401 3.09 3.20 16.35
N THR A 402 3.73 3.54 15.23
CA THR A 402 4.84 4.51 15.22
C THR A 402 4.36 5.88 15.68
N LEU A 403 3.17 6.30 15.22
CA LEU A 403 2.55 7.53 15.65
C LEU A 403 2.18 7.48 17.14
N ALA A 404 1.58 6.38 17.61
CA ALA A 404 1.26 6.21 19.03
C ALA A 404 2.50 6.29 19.93
N PHE A 405 3.61 5.68 19.54
CA PHE A 405 4.88 5.78 20.28
C PHE A 405 5.51 7.17 20.22
N ALA A 406 5.34 7.91 19.11
CA ALA A 406 5.83 9.29 19.01
C ALA A 406 5.07 10.24 19.94
N LEU A 407 3.77 10.00 20.14
CA LEU A 407 2.90 10.79 21.01
C LEU A 407 2.95 10.34 22.48
N SER A 408 3.38 9.11 22.77
CA SER A 408 3.41 8.54 24.11
C SER A 408 4.67 8.98 24.86
N SER A 409 4.50 9.44 26.10
CA SER A 409 5.60 9.63 27.03
C SER A 409 6.11 8.26 27.53
N LYS A 410 7.44 8.08 27.51
CA LYS A 410 8.08 6.85 27.95
C LYS A 410 7.83 6.63 29.43
N GLN A 411 6.95 5.70 29.79
CA GLN A 411 6.83 5.29 31.21
C GLN A 411 8.07 4.48 31.60
N ARG A 412 8.60 4.77 32.80
CA ARG A 412 9.67 3.97 33.40
C ARG A 412 9.09 2.60 33.76
N SER A 413 9.76 1.52 33.37
CA SER A 413 9.40 0.19 33.86
C SER A 413 9.50 0.18 35.40
N LEU A 414 8.41 -0.19 36.05
CA LEU A 414 8.38 -0.39 37.49
C LEU A 414 8.99 -1.75 37.78
N ASN A 415 9.85 -1.82 38.81
CA ASN A 415 10.50 -3.06 39.24
C ASN A 415 9.57 -3.94 40.11
N TYR A 416 8.26 -3.66 40.13
CA TYR A 416 7.28 -4.44 40.88
C TYR A 416 6.02 -4.66 40.02
N GLU A 417 5.32 -5.75 40.30
CA GLU A 417 4.02 -6.10 39.71
C GLU A 417 2.92 -5.97 40.77
N TYR A 418 1.75 -5.45 40.35
CA TYR A 418 0.57 -5.45 41.20
C TYR A 418 -0.05 -6.86 41.28
N PRO A 419 -0.77 -7.20 42.39
CA PRO A 419 -1.50 -8.45 42.47
C PRO A 419 -2.43 -8.68 41.27
N LYS A 420 -2.54 -9.95 40.83
CA LYS A 420 -3.42 -10.33 39.72
C LYS A 420 -4.89 -10.19 40.13
N ALA A 421 -5.66 -9.44 39.34
CA ALA A 421 -7.10 -9.33 39.49
C ALA A 421 -7.80 -10.30 38.53
N HIS A 422 -8.94 -10.87 38.96
CA HIS A 422 -9.82 -11.67 38.09
C HIS A 422 -10.96 -10.80 37.59
N LEU A 423 -11.04 -10.66 36.26
CA LEU A 423 -12.14 -9.96 35.58
C LEU A 423 -12.87 -10.94 34.67
N THR A 424 -14.19 -10.86 34.66
CA THR A 424 -15.02 -11.63 33.72
C THR A 424 -14.95 -10.94 32.35
N VAL A 425 -14.50 -11.67 31.37
CA VAL A 425 -14.53 -11.24 29.95
C VAL A 425 -15.55 -12.12 29.29
N GLY A 426 -16.64 -11.53 28.73
CA GLY A 426 -17.87 -12.17 28.23
C GLY A 426 -17.71 -13.28 27.22
#